data_1aad6e718836e556ab24c3a13fdaf01e
#
_entry.id   1aad6e718836e556ab24c3a13fdaf01e
#
_cell.length_a   1.000
_cell.length_b   1.000
_cell.length_c   1.000
_cell.angle_alpha   90.00
_cell.angle_beta   90.00
_cell.angle_gamma   90.00
#
_symmetry.space_group_name_H-M   'P 1'
#
loop_
_entity.id
_entity.type
_entity.pdbx_description
1 polymer ?
#
loop_
_entity_poly.entity_id
_entity_poly.type
_entity_poly.pdbx_seq_one_letter_code
_entity_poly.pdbx_strand_id
1 'polypeptide(L)'
;PSARVTVTGGGTGVGISALLDQTTDIAMASRAIKFSEKMKAKAAGEDLAEVPIAYDALAVVVHPSNPVKQLTRQQLEDIFRGKVTNWQQVGGDDRKIVVYSRETSSGTYEFFKESVLKNKNYMSSSLSMPATGAIIQSVSQTRGAIGYVGLAYVSPRIKTLAVSYDGQHYAAPTLENAINKTYPIVRPLYYYYNRKNASVVAPLLDFILSAAGQKIIKESGYIPVHKE
;
A
#
# COMPACT_ATOMS: atom_id res chain seq x y z
N PRO A 1 5.72 -29.97 11.51
CA PRO A 1 4.58 -29.83 10.61
C PRO A 1 5.11 -29.59 9.19
N SER A 2 4.69 -30.43 8.25
CA SER A 2 5.22 -30.49 6.88
C SER A 2 4.44 -29.63 5.88
N ALA A 3 3.93 -28.47 6.32
CA ALA A 3 3.25 -27.55 5.40
C ALA A 3 4.26 -26.96 4.40
N ARG A 4 3.97 -27.08 3.11
CA ARG A 4 4.73 -26.42 2.05
C ARG A 4 3.97 -25.18 1.60
N VAL A 5 4.60 -24.02 1.69
CA VAL A 5 4.03 -22.74 1.25
C VAL A 5 4.84 -22.24 0.06
N THR A 6 4.16 -21.99 -1.06
CA THR A 6 4.75 -21.33 -2.22
C THR A 6 4.13 -19.95 -2.36
N VAL A 7 4.97 -18.93 -2.54
CA VAL A 7 4.52 -17.54 -2.68
C VAL A 7 4.89 -17.03 -4.07
N THR A 8 3.89 -16.52 -4.79
CA THR A 8 4.07 -15.88 -6.11
C THR A 8 3.68 -14.42 -6.02
N GLY A 9 4.52 -13.51 -6.49
CA GLY A 9 4.24 -12.10 -6.56
C GLY A 9 3.37 -11.72 -7.77
N GLY A 10 2.73 -10.54 -7.76
CA GLY A 10 1.95 -10.06 -8.89
C GLY A 10 0.96 -8.93 -8.57
N GLY A 11 0.82 -8.57 -7.31
CA GLY A 11 -0.14 -7.55 -6.85
C GLY A 11 -1.54 -8.10 -6.56
N THR A 12 -2.34 -7.29 -5.86
CA THR A 12 -3.67 -7.70 -5.34
C THR A 12 -4.62 -8.21 -6.41
N GLY A 13 -4.70 -7.50 -7.55
CA GLY A 13 -5.62 -7.90 -8.63
C GLY A 13 -5.27 -9.27 -9.23
N VAL A 14 -3.98 -9.55 -9.38
CA VAL A 14 -3.49 -10.84 -9.88
C VAL A 14 -3.80 -11.95 -8.87
N GLY A 15 -3.53 -11.71 -7.57
CA GLY A 15 -3.83 -12.69 -6.52
C GLY A 15 -5.32 -13.03 -6.42
N ILE A 16 -6.20 -12.02 -6.48
CA ILE A 16 -7.65 -12.24 -6.45
C ILE A 16 -8.12 -12.98 -7.70
N SER A 17 -7.60 -12.64 -8.89
CA SER A 17 -7.92 -13.40 -10.10
C SER A 17 -7.48 -14.88 -9.98
N ALA A 18 -6.26 -15.13 -9.53
CA ALA A 18 -5.76 -16.49 -9.31
C ALA A 18 -6.62 -17.28 -8.30
N LEU A 19 -7.13 -16.61 -7.26
CA LEU A 19 -8.05 -17.24 -6.31
C LEU A 19 -9.39 -17.61 -6.95
N LEU A 20 -9.96 -16.72 -7.77
CA LEU A 20 -11.21 -16.99 -8.50
C LEU A 20 -11.03 -18.08 -9.56
N ASP A 21 -9.87 -18.15 -10.19
CA ASP A 21 -9.50 -19.20 -11.15
C ASP A 21 -9.05 -20.50 -10.46
N GLN A 22 -9.09 -20.55 -9.12
CA GLN A 22 -8.71 -21.72 -8.30
C GLN A 22 -7.26 -22.20 -8.53
N THR A 23 -6.37 -21.29 -8.90
CA THR A 23 -4.94 -21.58 -9.12
C THR A 23 -4.07 -21.23 -7.89
N THR A 24 -4.67 -20.67 -6.84
CA THR A 24 -4.05 -20.43 -5.52
C THR A 24 -5.04 -20.70 -4.39
N ASP A 25 -4.54 -21.10 -3.24
CA ASP A 25 -5.37 -21.30 -2.04
C ASP A 25 -5.65 -20.01 -1.29
N ILE A 26 -4.72 -19.04 -1.36
CA ILE A 26 -4.79 -17.75 -0.65
C ILE A 26 -4.40 -16.63 -1.60
N ALA A 27 -5.21 -15.58 -1.67
CA ALA A 27 -4.84 -14.32 -2.29
C ALA A 27 -4.41 -13.31 -1.21
N MET A 28 -3.19 -12.80 -1.34
CA MET A 28 -2.68 -11.69 -0.51
C MET A 28 -3.13 -10.36 -1.13
N ALA A 29 -3.75 -9.50 -0.32
CA ALA A 29 -4.31 -8.24 -0.80
C ALA A 29 -3.94 -7.06 0.09
N SER A 30 -3.61 -5.96 -0.51
CA SER A 30 -3.31 -4.68 0.16
C SER A 30 -4.41 -3.63 -0.05
N ARG A 31 -5.59 -4.08 -0.37
CA ARG A 31 -6.88 -3.37 -0.41
C ARG A 31 -8.01 -4.36 -0.17
N ALA A 32 -9.18 -3.84 0.17
CA ALA A 32 -10.38 -4.67 0.18
C ALA A 32 -10.71 -5.20 -1.23
N ILE A 33 -11.36 -6.36 -1.28
CA ILE A 33 -11.89 -6.93 -2.52
C ILE A 33 -12.94 -6.00 -3.12
N LYS A 34 -12.88 -5.73 -4.43
CA LYS A 34 -13.84 -4.87 -5.13
C LYS A 34 -15.21 -5.52 -5.25
N PHE A 35 -16.25 -4.69 -5.34
CA PHE A 35 -17.62 -5.20 -5.55
C PHE A 35 -17.73 -6.11 -6.78
N SER A 36 -17.10 -5.73 -7.90
CA SER A 36 -17.08 -6.54 -9.12
C SER A 36 -16.39 -7.90 -8.93
N GLU A 37 -15.33 -7.96 -8.12
CA GLU A 37 -14.63 -9.19 -7.78
C GLU A 37 -15.50 -10.08 -6.87
N LYS A 38 -16.19 -9.49 -5.88
CA LYS A 38 -17.18 -10.21 -5.04
C LYS A 38 -18.32 -10.79 -5.88
N MET A 39 -18.82 -10.04 -6.86
CA MET A 39 -19.88 -10.51 -7.74
C MET A 39 -19.42 -11.67 -8.63
N LYS A 40 -18.18 -11.62 -9.15
CA LYS A 40 -17.58 -12.72 -9.91
C LYS A 40 -17.45 -13.98 -9.05
N ALA A 41 -16.95 -13.84 -7.81
CA ALA A 41 -16.86 -14.96 -6.87
C ALA A 41 -18.23 -15.60 -6.65
N LYS A 42 -19.25 -14.78 -6.34
CA LYS A 42 -20.62 -15.26 -6.12
C LYS A 42 -21.21 -15.96 -7.35
N ALA A 43 -20.98 -15.41 -8.55
CA ALA A 43 -21.45 -16.02 -9.80
C ALA A 43 -20.78 -17.39 -10.08
N ALA A 44 -19.52 -17.56 -9.63
CA ALA A 44 -18.80 -18.82 -9.69
C ALA A 44 -19.14 -19.80 -8.55
N GLY A 45 -20.05 -19.44 -7.65
CA GLY A 45 -20.40 -20.25 -6.48
C GLY A 45 -19.33 -20.28 -5.39
N GLU A 46 -18.40 -19.31 -5.40
CA GLU A 46 -17.30 -19.23 -4.45
C GLU A 46 -17.68 -18.37 -3.24
N ASP A 47 -17.48 -18.91 -2.05
CA ASP A 47 -17.68 -18.18 -0.77
C ASP A 47 -16.32 -17.80 -0.20
N LEU A 48 -15.95 -16.52 -0.35
CA LEU A 48 -14.65 -16.01 0.05
C LEU A 48 -14.67 -15.53 1.50
N ALA A 49 -13.69 -15.99 2.28
CA ALA A 49 -13.34 -15.41 3.57
C ALA A 49 -12.39 -14.23 3.36
N GLU A 50 -12.56 -13.20 4.18
CA GLU A 50 -11.70 -12.02 4.26
C GLU A 50 -11.09 -11.97 5.66
N VAL A 51 -9.77 -12.03 5.76
CA VAL A 51 -9.05 -12.05 7.04
C VAL A 51 -7.99 -10.96 7.05
N PRO A 52 -8.14 -9.91 7.86
CA PRO A 52 -7.06 -8.95 8.07
C PRO A 52 -5.94 -9.63 8.87
N ILE A 53 -4.71 -9.57 8.35
CA ILE A 53 -3.54 -10.21 8.99
C ILE A 53 -2.55 -9.21 9.56
N ALA A 54 -2.55 -7.98 9.05
CA ALA A 54 -1.68 -6.89 9.46
C ALA A 54 -2.26 -5.55 8.98
N TYR A 55 -1.69 -4.45 9.45
CA TYR A 55 -1.86 -3.14 8.82
C TYR A 55 -0.52 -2.65 8.26
N ASP A 56 -0.59 -1.85 7.20
CA ASP A 56 0.53 -1.20 6.55
C ASP A 56 0.27 0.30 6.47
N ALA A 57 1.33 1.10 6.60
CA ALA A 57 1.26 2.52 6.31
C ALA A 57 1.92 2.80 4.97
N LEU A 58 1.35 3.69 4.16
CA LEU A 58 1.97 4.17 2.94
C LEU A 58 2.73 5.47 3.20
N ALA A 59 4.04 5.42 3.01
CA ALA A 59 4.88 6.61 3.06
C ALA A 59 4.89 7.31 1.70
N VAL A 60 4.65 8.61 1.70
CA VAL A 60 4.94 9.48 0.56
C VAL A 60 6.43 9.75 0.56
N VAL A 61 7.07 9.52 -0.58
CA VAL A 61 8.53 9.55 -0.71
C VAL A 61 8.99 10.49 -1.83
N VAL A 62 10.10 11.16 -1.56
CA VAL A 62 10.76 12.08 -2.49
C VAL A 62 12.26 11.83 -2.52
N HIS A 63 12.94 12.45 -3.48
CA HIS A 63 14.40 12.43 -3.52
C HIS A 63 14.99 13.05 -2.23
N PRO A 64 16.09 12.53 -1.67
CA PRO A 64 16.67 13.02 -0.42
C PRO A 64 17.02 14.52 -0.42
N SER A 65 17.39 15.09 -1.57
CA SER A 65 17.70 16.52 -1.69
C SER A 65 16.48 17.44 -1.76
N ASN A 66 15.26 16.92 -1.78
CA ASN A 66 14.06 17.76 -1.82
C ASN A 66 13.88 18.49 -0.48
N PRO A 67 13.78 19.83 -0.43
CA PRO A 67 13.65 20.58 0.82
C PRO A 67 12.27 20.45 1.47
N VAL A 68 11.22 20.06 0.74
CA VAL A 68 9.87 19.89 1.28
C VAL A 68 9.87 18.81 2.36
N LYS A 69 9.23 19.11 3.51
CA LYS A 69 9.19 18.21 4.67
C LYS A 69 7.81 17.58 4.90
N GLN A 70 6.76 18.25 4.41
CA GLN A 70 5.38 17.87 4.70
C GLN A 70 4.43 18.35 3.61
N LEU A 71 3.33 17.64 3.42
CA LEU A 71 2.25 18.00 2.50
C LEU A 71 0.89 17.67 3.13
N THR A 72 -0.12 18.45 2.78
CA THR A 72 -1.50 18.12 3.08
C THR A 72 -2.02 17.06 2.09
N ARG A 73 -3.11 16.36 2.46
CA ARG A 73 -3.81 15.46 1.54
C ARG A 73 -4.21 16.19 0.25
N GLN A 74 -4.68 17.45 0.36
CA GLN A 74 -5.09 18.22 -0.82
C GLN A 74 -3.89 18.52 -1.74
N GLN A 75 -2.74 18.90 -1.19
CA GLN A 75 -1.52 19.10 -1.98
C GLN A 75 -1.07 17.81 -2.66
N LEU A 76 -1.14 16.68 -1.97
CA LEU A 76 -0.87 15.37 -2.58
C LEU A 76 -1.84 15.07 -3.73
N GLU A 77 -3.14 15.28 -3.53
CA GLU A 77 -4.14 15.12 -4.60
C GLU A 77 -3.79 15.99 -5.80
N ASP A 78 -3.49 17.27 -5.59
CA ASP A 78 -3.21 18.21 -6.67
C ASP A 78 -1.90 17.89 -7.41
N ILE A 79 -0.89 17.39 -6.72
CA ILE A 79 0.37 16.91 -7.33
C ILE A 79 0.09 15.66 -8.20
N PHE A 80 -0.51 14.63 -7.62
CA PHE A 80 -0.72 13.36 -8.35
C PHE A 80 -1.75 13.48 -9.48
N ARG A 81 -2.56 14.52 -9.48
CA ARG A 81 -3.49 14.85 -10.58
C ARG A 81 -2.93 15.84 -11.60
N GLY A 82 -1.72 16.35 -11.36
CA GLY A 82 -1.06 17.29 -12.27
C GLY A 82 -1.57 18.73 -12.23
N LYS A 83 -2.27 19.13 -11.16
CA LYS A 83 -2.64 20.54 -10.92
C LYS A 83 -1.46 21.34 -10.35
N VAL A 84 -0.65 20.71 -9.53
CA VAL A 84 0.63 21.21 -9.02
C VAL A 84 1.73 20.45 -9.75
N THR A 85 2.55 21.17 -10.51
CA THR A 85 3.56 20.57 -11.40
C THR A 85 4.99 21.01 -11.09
N ASN A 86 5.14 21.94 -10.17
CA ASN A 86 6.43 22.45 -9.73
C ASN A 86 6.51 22.47 -8.20
N TRP A 87 7.61 22.02 -7.64
CA TRP A 87 7.82 21.97 -6.20
C TRP A 87 7.73 23.35 -5.53
N GLN A 88 8.07 24.42 -6.25
CA GLN A 88 7.94 25.80 -5.72
C GLN A 88 6.51 26.14 -5.30
N GLN A 89 5.50 25.56 -5.93
CA GLN A 89 4.09 25.77 -5.60
C GLN A 89 3.70 25.21 -4.21
N VAL A 90 4.54 24.38 -3.65
CA VAL A 90 4.34 23.75 -2.32
C VAL A 90 5.53 23.99 -1.37
N GLY A 91 6.29 25.05 -1.59
CA GLY A 91 7.37 25.50 -0.71
C GLY A 91 8.73 24.82 -0.95
N GLY A 92 8.90 24.17 -2.09
CA GLY A 92 10.16 23.58 -2.52
C GLY A 92 10.94 24.46 -3.51
N ASP A 93 11.96 23.87 -4.11
CA ASP A 93 12.77 24.51 -5.14
C ASP A 93 11.98 24.69 -6.44
N ASP A 94 12.43 25.62 -7.32
CA ASP A 94 11.94 25.73 -8.70
C ASP A 94 12.39 24.49 -9.49
N ARG A 95 11.55 23.47 -9.45
CA ARG A 95 11.81 22.15 -10.05
C ARG A 95 10.52 21.47 -10.43
N LYS A 96 10.46 20.97 -11.68
CA LYS A 96 9.34 20.16 -12.15
C LYS A 96 9.14 18.91 -11.30
N ILE A 97 7.91 18.63 -10.94
CA ILE A 97 7.53 17.39 -10.25
C ILE A 97 7.43 16.26 -11.25
N VAL A 98 8.05 15.12 -10.92
CA VAL A 98 7.96 13.85 -11.67
C VAL A 98 7.18 12.85 -10.80
N VAL A 99 5.97 12.51 -11.23
CA VAL A 99 5.07 11.64 -10.48
C VAL A 99 5.28 10.18 -10.87
N TYR A 100 5.64 9.36 -9.89
CA TYR A 100 5.70 7.91 -10.01
C TYR A 100 4.52 7.27 -9.31
N SER A 101 3.82 6.37 -9.97
CA SER A 101 2.74 5.55 -9.42
C SER A 101 3.02 4.08 -9.64
N ARG A 102 2.18 3.23 -9.06
CA ARG A 102 2.18 1.79 -9.33
C ARG A 102 1.25 1.47 -10.50
N GLU A 103 1.40 0.28 -11.05
CA GLU A 103 0.47 -0.28 -12.03
C GLU A 103 -0.95 -0.42 -11.46
N THR A 104 -1.95 -0.40 -12.33
CA THR A 104 -3.37 -0.47 -11.96
C THR A 104 -3.78 -1.79 -11.28
N SER A 105 -3.02 -2.87 -11.49
CA SER A 105 -3.19 -4.15 -10.78
C SER A 105 -2.71 -4.11 -9.33
N SER A 106 -1.94 -3.09 -8.94
CA SER A 106 -1.40 -2.92 -7.60
C SER A 106 -2.48 -2.49 -6.61
N GLY A 107 -2.63 -3.23 -5.51
CA GLY A 107 -3.47 -2.80 -4.39
C GLY A 107 -3.03 -1.48 -3.78
N THR A 108 -1.73 -1.17 -3.84
CA THR A 108 -1.18 0.12 -3.37
C THR A 108 -1.63 1.28 -4.26
N TYR A 109 -1.68 1.08 -5.59
CA TYR A 109 -2.23 2.06 -6.53
C TYR A 109 -3.70 2.37 -6.20
N GLU A 110 -4.52 1.34 -6.06
CA GLU A 110 -5.96 1.48 -5.79
C GLU A 110 -6.20 2.14 -4.42
N PHE A 111 -5.48 1.70 -3.38
CA PHE A 111 -5.64 2.27 -2.05
C PHE A 111 -5.22 3.75 -1.99
N PHE A 112 -4.11 4.12 -2.63
CA PHE A 112 -3.68 5.52 -2.69
C PHE A 112 -4.69 6.38 -3.47
N LYS A 113 -5.24 5.85 -4.57
CA LYS A 113 -6.31 6.49 -5.33
C LYS A 113 -7.55 6.75 -4.48
N GLU A 114 -8.00 5.76 -3.72
CA GLU A 114 -9.16 5.87 -2.85
C GLU A 114 -8.92 6.84 -1.69
N SER A 115 -7.86 6.60 -0.94
CA SER A 115 -7.55 7.30 0.32
C SER A 115 -7.11 8.75 0.10
N VAL A 116 -6.17 8.97 -0.83
CA VAL A 116 -5.53 10.27 -1.05
C VAL A 116 -6.21 11.06 -2.17
N LEU A 117 -6.49 10.44 -3.31
CA LEU A 117 -7.06 11.11 -4.48
C LEU A 117 -8.60 11.14 -4.46
N LYS A 118 -9.25 10.54 -3.47
CA LYS A 118 -10.73 10.48 -3.37
C LYS A 118 -11.37 9.92 -4.66
N ASN A 119 -10.82 8.80 -5.14
CA ASN A 119 -11.20 8.10 -6.38
C ASN A 119 -11.03 8.90 -7.68
N LYS A 120 -10.37 10.05 -7.64
CA LYS A 120 -10.05 10.80 -8.85
C LYS A 120 -8.85 10.17 -9.55
N ASN A 121 -8.75 10.39 -10.88
CA ASN A 121 -7.68 9.79 -11.66
C ASN A 121 -6.34 10.48 -11.45
N TYR A 122 -5.27 9.70 -11.49
CA TYR A 122 -3.91 10.21 -11.61
C TYR A 122 -3.76 11.01 -12.93
N MET A 123 -2.78 11.91 -12.96
CA MET A 123 -2.39 12.57 -14.21
C MET A 123 -1.94 11.54 -15.25
N SER A 124 -2.27 11.77 -16.51
CA SER A 124 -1.94 10.84 -17.62
C SER A 124 -0.43 10.67 -17.84
N SER A 125 0.37 11.66 -17.45
CA SER A 125 1.84 11.63 -17.55
C SER A 125 2.53 11.04 -16.32
N SER A 126 1.80 10.44 -15.36
CA SER A 126 2.42 9.70 -14.28
C SER A 126 3.16 8.46 -14.80
N LEU A 127 4.34 8.21 -14.25
CA LEU A 127 5.19 7.08 -14.64
C LEU A 127 4.81 5.86 -13.82
N SER A 128 4.29 4.84 -14.49
CA SER A 128 3.82 3.61 -13.85
C SER A 128 4.98 2.65 -13.61
N MET A 129 5.13 2.18 -12.36
CA MET A 129 6.20 1.28 -11.93
C MET A 129 5.64 -0.09 -11.52
N PRO A 130 6.28 -1.19 -11.95
CA PRO A 130 5.77 -2.55 -11.73
C PRO A 130 5.91 -3.02 -10.27
N ALA A 131 6.85 -2.46 -9.51
CA ALA A 131 7.17 -2.92 -8.17
C ALA A 131 7.62 -1.78 -7.25
N THR A 132 7.54 -2.02 -5.93
CA THR A 132 8.01 -1.09 -4.90
C THR A 132 9.49 -0.73 -5.05
N GLY A 133 10.35 -1.70 -5.36
CA GLY A 133 11.77 -1.47 -5.61
C GLY A 133 12.03 -0.51 -6.78
N ALA A 134 11.22 -0.57 -7.84
CA ALA A 134 11.32 0.34 -8.97
C ALA A 134 10.94 1.78 -8.59
N ILE A 135 9.94 1.98 -7.72
CA ILE A 135 9.62 3.30 -7.15
C ILE A 135 10.83 3.85 -6.38
N ILE A 136 11.41 3.06 -5.47
CA ILE A 136 12.54 3.48 -4.65
C ILE A 136 13.72 3.88 -5.53
N GLN A 137 14.06 3.06 -6.53
CA GLN A 137 15.15 3.33 -7.45
C GLN A 137 14.91 4.64 -8.23
N SER A 138 13.73 4.79 -8.83
CA SER A 138 13.38 5.97 -9.64
C SER A 138 13.39 7.25 -8.80
N VAL A 139 12.79 7.23 -7.61
CA VAL A 139 12.76 8.37 -6.69
C VAL A 139 14.15 8.73 -6.22
N SER A 140 15.01 7.75 -5.91
CA SER A 140 16.40 8.00 -5.46
C SER A 140 17.30 8.59 -6.54
N GLN A 141 16.94 8.48 -7.80
CA GLN A 141 17.73 8.96 -8.95
C GLN A 141 17.19 10.24 -9.58
N THR A 142 15.97 10.64 -9.23
CA THR A 142 15.27 11.78 -9.86
C THR A 142 14.96 12.87 -8.85
N ARG A 143 15.68 14.00 -8.89
CA ARG A 143 15.56 15.08 -7.89
C ARG A 143 14.15 15.68 -7.77
N GLY A 144 13.37 15.68 -8.83
CA GLY A 144 11.98 16.19 -8.83
C GLY A 144 10.93 15.13 -8.50
N ALA A 145 11.33 13.89 -8.19
CA ALA A 145 10.42 12.78 -8.03
C ALA A 145 9.56 12.85 -6.77
N ILE A 146 8.34 12.34 -6.91
CA ILE A 146 7.44 11.96 -5.83
C ILE A 146 6.85 10.58 -6.13
N GLY A 147 6.68 9.76 -5.11
CA GLY A 147 6.05 8.46 -5.17
C GLY A 147 5.48 8.05 -3.81
N TYR A 148 5.05 6.80 -3.71
CA TYR A 148 4.58 6.22 -2.46
C TYR A 148 4.99 4.75 -2.37
N VAL A 149 5.34 4.32 -1.16
CA VAL A 149 5.76 2.95 -0.86
C VAL A 149 5.22 2.52 0.51
N GLY A 150 5.10 1.21 0.72
CA GLY A 150 4.84 0.69 2.07
C GLY A 150 5.96 1.11 3.04
N LEU A 151 5.58 1.42 4.28
CA LEU A 151 6.51 1.89 5.32
C LEU A 151 7.67 0.91 5.56
N ALA A 152 7.39 -0.40 5.50
CA ALA A 152 8.40 -1.46 5.68
C ALA A 152 9.53 -1.42 4.64
N TYR A 153 9.33 -0.75 3.50
CA TYR A 153 10.29 -0.63 2.40
C TYR A 153 11.06 0.69 2.39
N VAL A 154 10.78 1.59 3.33
CA VAL A 154 11.51 2.86 3.44
C VAL A 154 12.98 2.59 3.77
N SER A 155 13.86 3.27 3.06
CA SER A 155 15.31 3.12 3.20
C SER A 155 15.99 4.50 3.15
N PRO A 156 17.26 4.61 3.56
CA PRO A 156 18.02 5.88 3.48
C PRO A 156 18.19 6.45 2.07
N ARG A 157 17.85 5.68 1.04
CA ARG A 157 17.92 6.12 -0.37
C ARG A 157 16.84 7.13 -0.76
N ILE A 158 15.79 7.24 0.04
CA ILE A 158 14.63 8.11 -0.20
C ILE A 158 14.27 8.86 1.07
N LYS A 159 13.61 10.00 0.90
CA LYS A 159 13.12 10.82 2.00
C LYS A 159 11.60 10.70 2.11
N THR A 160 11.08 10.51 3.31
CA THR A 160 9.64 10.50 3.57
C THR A 160 9.13 11.90 3.90
N LEU A 161 7.85 12.14 3.60
CA LEU A 161 7.15 13.37 3.96
C LEU A 161 6.14 13.12 5.07
N ALA A 162 6.02 14.08 6.00
CA ALA A 162 4.89 14.12 6.92
C ALA A 162 3.62 14.49 6.15
N VAL A 163 2.48 13.93 6.56
CA VAL A 163 1.19 14.14 5.90
C VAL A 163 0.15 14.60 6.89
N SER A 164 -0.70 15.54 6.46
CA SER A 164 -1.86 16.00 7.19
C SER A 164 -3.13 15.86 6.36
N TYR A 165 -4.21 15.38 6.99
CA TYR A 165 -5.54 15.31 6.36
C TYR A 165 -6.44 16.49 6.75
N ASP A 166 -6.14 17.16 7.86
CA ASP A 166 -6.89 18.32 8.35
C ASP A 166 -6.18 19.67 8.07
N GLY A 167 -4.96 19.63 7.54
CA GLY A 167 -4.14 20.80 7.23
C GLY A 167 -3.45 21.44 8.45
N GLN A 168 -3.59 20.85 9.64
CA GLN A 168 -3.05 21.38 10.90
C GLN A 168 -2.08 20.37 11.54
N HIS A 169 -2.47 19.11 11.66
CA HIS A 169 -1.69 18.07 12.31
C HIS A 169 -0.95 17.24 11.27
N TYR A 170 0.38 17.41 11.23
CA TYR A 170 1.27 16.67 10.33
C TYR A 170 1.94 15.54 11.10
N ALA A 171 1.84 14.33 10.59
CA ALA A 171 2.49 13.16 11.16
C ALA A 171 3.46 12.52 10.15
N ALA A 172 4.65 12.16 10.63
CA ALA A 172 5.61 11.39 9.84
C ALA A 172 5.17 9.93 9.70
N PRO A 173 5.49 9.27 8.59
CA PRO A 173 5.21 7.85 8.41
C PRO A 173 6.19 7.00 9.23
N THR A 174 5.88 6.84 10.50
CA THR A 174 6.59 5.96 11.44
C THR A 174 5.68 4.84 11.90
N LEU A 175 6.27 3.72 12.34
CA LEU A 175 5.50 2.61 12.89
C LEU A 175 4.67 3.06 14.10
N GLU A 176 5.27 3.89 14.98
CA GLU A 176 4.60 4.46 16.14
C GLU A 176 3.37 5.31 15.74
N ASN A 177 3.53 6.25 14.81
CA ASN A 177 2.44 7.11 14.36
C ASN A 177 1.35 6.31 13.63
N ALA A 178 1.70 5.22 12.96
CA ALA A 178 0.74 4.33 12.33
C ALA A 178 -0.06 3.53 13.38
N ILE A 179 0.61 2.99 14.42
CA ILE A 179 -0.02 2.29 15.54
C ILE A 179 -0.96 3.22 16.32
N ASN A 180 -0.52 4.45 16.59
CA ASN A 180 -1.29 5.46 17.31
C ASN A 180 -2.40 6.09 16.47
N LYS A 181 -2.48 5.76 15.17
CA LYS A 181 -3.45 6.31 14.21
C LYS A 181 -3.32 7.83 14.02
N THR A 182 -2.15 8.41 14.32
CA THR A 182 -1.83 9.82 14.02
C THR A 182 -1.38 10.01 12.58
N TYR A 183 -0.72 8.99 11.97
CA TYR A 183 -0.43 8.99 10.55
C TYR A 183 -1.64 8.51 9.74
N PRO A 184 -2.12 9.30 8.74
CA PRO A 184 -3.45 9.07 8.17
C PRO A 184 -3.51 8.03 7.05
N ILE A 185 -2.37 7.66 6.41
CA ILE A 185 -2.38 6.74 5.26
C ILE A 185 -2.04 5.33 5.75
N VAL A 186 -3.01 4.68 6.38
CA VAL A 186 -2.89 3.31 6.92
C VAL A 186 -3.95 2.43 6.29
N ARG A 187 -3.58 1.21 5.94
CA ARG A 187 -4.47 0.22 5.31
C ARG A 187 -4.34 -1.15 5.96
N PRO A 188 -5.42 -1.94 5.98
CA PRO A 188 -5.33 -3.36 6.30
C PRO A 188 -4.70 -4.14 5.15
N LEU A 189 -3.99 -5.20 5.51
CA LEU A 189 -3.53 -6.24 4.61
C LEU A 189 -4.36 -7.49 4.86
N TYR A 190 -4.88 -8.07 3.79
CA TYR A 190 -5.82 -9.18 3.86
C TYR A 190 -5.25 -10.45 3.25
N TYR A 191 -5.70 -11.58 3.81
CA TYR A 191 -5.75 -12.86 3.13
C TYR A 191 -7.19 -13.16 2.74
N TYR A 192 -7.41 -13.51 1.47
CA TYR A 192 -8.67 -14.03 0.96
C TYR A 192 -8.48 -15.50 0.60
N TYR A 193 -9.42 -16.32 0.98
CA TYR A 193 -9.45 -17.73 0.61
C TYR A 193 -10.89 -18.22 0.47
N ASN A 194 -11.11 -19.32 -0.25
CA ASN A 194 -12.42 -19.92 -0.33
C ASN A 194 -12.71 -20.70 0.95
N ARG A 195 -13.87 -20.48 1.58
CA ARG A 195 -14.26 -21.15 2.84
C ARG A 195 -14.26 -22.67 2.74
N LYS A 196 -14.53 -23.23 1.53
CA LYS A 196 -14.41 -24.69 1.31
C LYS A 196 -13.00 -25.24 1.56
N ASN A 197 -11.96 -24.38 1.45
CA ASN A 197 -10.56 -24.74 1.68
C ASN A 197 -10.06 -24.33 3.09
N ALA A 198 -10.95 -24.00 4.00
CA ALA A 198 -10.60 -23.51 5.34
C ALA A 198 -9.64 -24.44 6.08
N SER A 199 -9.83 -25.76 6.00
CA SER A 199 -8.96 -26.74 6.66
C SER A 199 -7.52 -26.77 6.09
N VAL A 200 -7.37 -26.45 4.81
CA VAL A 200 -6.05 -26.38 4.15
C VAL A 200 -5.28 -25.15 4.59
N VAL A 201 -5.96 -24.01 4.71
CA VAL A 201 -5.34 -22.72 5.03
C VAL A 201 -5.20 -22.45 6.53
N ALA A 202 -6.02 -23.10 7.35
CA ALA A 202 -6.05 -22.89 8.81
C ALA A 202 -4.68 -22.94 9.47
N PRO A 203 -3.79 -23.94 9.23
CA PRO A 203 -2.50 -24.00 9.93
C PRO A 203 -1.64 -22.76 9.69
N LEU A 204 -1.67 -22.17 8.50
CA LEU A 204 -0.93 -20.94 8.19
C LEU A 204 -1.61 -19.72 8.82
N LEU A 205 -2.92 -19.62 8.74
CA LEU A 205 -3.67 -18.48 9.31
C LEU A 205 -3.56 -18.45 10.84
N ASP A 206 -3.73 -19.59 11.49
CA ASP A 206 -3.62 -19.71 12.93
C ASP A 206 -2.23 -19.30 13.42
N PHE A 207 -1.17 -19.71 12.69
CA PHE A 207 0.19 -19.27 12.98
C PHE A 207 0.35 -17.75 12.79
N ILE A 208 -0.10 -17.19 11.66
CA ILE A 208 0.02 -15.74 11.37
C ILE A 208 -0.70 -14.91 12.41
N LEU A 209 -1.89 -15.33 12.85
CA LEU A 209 -2.70 -14.62 13.84
C LEU A 209 -2.27 -14.91 15.30
N SER A 210 -1.38 -15.88 15.53
CA SER A 210 -0.82 -16.14 16.86
C SER A 210 0.11 -15.01 17.31
N ALA A 211 0.40 -14.96 18.63
CA ALA A 211 1.37 -14.01 19.18
C ALA A 211 2.74 -14.09 18.49
N ALA A 212 3.20 -15.31 18.16
CA ALA A 212 4.47 -15.52 17.44
C ALA A 212 4.42 -14.94 16.02
N GLY A 213 3.36 -15.19 15.27
CA GLY A 213 3.17 -14.64 13.93
C GLY A 213 3.05 -13.12 13.93
N GLN A 214 2.29 -12.56 14.87
CA GLN A 214 2.11 -11.11 14.99
C GLN A 214 3.41 -10.40 15.43
N LYS A 215 4.25 -11.05 16.23
CA LYS A 215 5.60 -10.56 16.54
C LYS A 215 6.47 -10.47 15.29
N ILE A 216 6.46 -11.49 14.42
CA ILE A 216 7.19 -11.47 13.14
C ILE A 216 6.69 -10.33 12.24
N ILE A 217 5.37 -10.10 12.18
CA ILE A 217 4.77 -9.00 11.44
C ILE A 217 5.32 -7.65 11.93
N LYS A 218 5.36 -7.44 13.25
CA LYS A 218 5.90 -6.21 13.87
C LYS A 218 7.39 -6.03 13.57
N GLU A 219 8.18 -7.08 13.70
CA GLU A 219 9.63 -7.07 13.40
C GLU A 219 9.91 -6.84 11.91
N SER A 220 8.97 -7.20 11.03
CA SER A 220 9.03 -6.93 9.59
C SER A 220 8.58 -5.50 9.20
N GLY A 221 8.26 -4.64 10.17
CA GLY A 221 7.88 -3.24 9.93
C GLY A 221 6.39 -3.02 9.62
N TYR A 222 5.55 -4.03 9.84
CA TYR A 222 4.09 -3.93 9.73
C TYR A 222 3.44 -3.77 11.10
N ILE A 223 2.16 -3.40 11.10
CA ILE A 223 1.38 -3.16 12.31
C ILE A 223 0.56 -4.41 12.61
N PRO A 224 0.68 -5.01 13.81
CA PRO A 224 -0.12 -6.15 14.22
C PRO A 224 -1.62 -5.86 14.25
N VAL A 225 -2.47 -6.87 13.99
CA VAL A 225 -3.94 -6.76 14.09
C VAL A 225 -4.44 -6.82 15.53
N HIS A 226 -3.68 -7.47 16.43
CA HIS A 226 -3.99 -7.52 17.86
C HIS A 226 -3.03 -6.59 18.61
N LYS A 227 -3.57 -5.75 19.50
CA LYS A 227 -2.74 -5.05 20.49
C LYS A 227 -2.23 -6.09 21.51
N GLU A 228 -0.93 -6.06 21.76
CA GLU A 228 -0.34 -6.73 22.93
C GLU A 228 -0.91 -6.14 24.21
#